data_4cbc906351322c691ecefdd5d5355316
#
_entry.id   4cbc906351322c691ecefdd5d5355316
#
_cell.length_a   1.000
_cell.length_b   1.000
_cell.length_c   1.000
_cell.angle_alpha   90.00
_cell.angle_beta   90.00
_cell.angle_gamma   90.00
#
_symmetry.space_group_name_H-M   'P 1'
#
loop_
_entity.id
_entity.type
_entity.pdbx_description
1 polymer ?
#
loop_
_entity_poly.entity_id
_entity_poly.type
_entity_poly.pdbx_seq_one_letter_code
_entity_poly.pdbx_strand_id
1 'polypeptide(L)'
;EFYVKTPEELRDSFKWLDAETFNECIKNTVEIAEKCHLILELGKSPLPNYPIPEGYSTESYLQHLVYEGLKKRYKEITPDLKERVDYELGVINQMGFAAYFLITWDFIHYAKTHNIPVGPGRGSAAGSVVAYALEITDLDPIRHKLLFERFLNPERFTMPDIDIDFCIEKREQVIDYVTNKYGEDKVCQII
;
A
#
# COMPACT_ATOMS: atom_id res chain seq x y z
N GLU A 1 -11.08 -23.48 24.03
CA GLU A 1 -10.70 -22.06 24.01
C GLU A 1 -9.21 -21.93 23.73
N PHE A 2 -8.81 -20.90 22.95
CA PHE A 2 -7.41 -20.61 22.63
C PHE A 2 -6.91 -19.49 23.53
N TYR A 3 -5.95 -19.80 24.38
CA TYR A 3 -5.29 -18.86 25.29
C TYR A 3 -3.88 -19.37 25.63
N VAL A 4 -3.04 -18.51 26.22
CA VAL A 4 -1.71 -18.90 26.69
C VAL A 4 -1.87 -19.75 27.97
N LYS A 5 -1.59 -21.06 27.85
CA LYS A 5 -1.71 -22.02 28.94
C LYS A 5 -0.50 -21.99 29.86
N THR A 6 -0.72 -22.23 31.15
CA THR A 6 0.39 -22.50 32.08
C THR A 6 1.03 -23.87 31.80
N PRO A 7 2.24 -24.15 32.30
CA PRO A 7 2.87 -25.46 32.15
C PRO A 7 2.01 -26.59 32.68
N GLU A 8 1.28 -26.37 33.79
CA GLU A 8 0.38 -27.36 34.42
C GLU A 8 -0.82 -27.66 33.51
N GLU A 9 -1.44 -26.62 32.96
CA GLU A 9 -2.57 -26.75 32.00
C GLU A 9 -2.12 -27.43 30.70
N LEU A 10 -0.89 -27.15 30.23
CA LEU A 10 -0.29 -27.87 29.12
C LEU A 10 -0.09 -29.34 29.46
N ARG A 11 0.47 -29.62 30.62
CA ARG A 11 0.67 -31.02 31.07
C ARG A 11 -0.65 -31.79 31.11
N ASP A 12 -1.71 -31.14 31.59
CA ASP A 12 -3.05 -31.74 31.62
C ASP A 12 -3.62 -32.01 30.23
N SER A 13 -3.31 -31.16 29.27
CA SER A 13 -3.72 -31.33 27.86
C SER A 13 -2.97 -32.49 27.17
N PHE A 14 -1.78 -32.84 27.64
CA PHE A 14 -0.89 -33.87 27.07
C PHE A 14 -0.62 -35.05 28.07
N LYS A 15 -1.64 -35.47 28.82
CA LYS A 15 -1.52 -36.56 29.80
C LYS A 15 -1.08 -37.91 29.22
N TRP A 16 -1.24 -38.07 27.90
CA TRP A 16 -0.84 -39.25 27.17
C TRP A 16 0.68 -39.32 26.88
N LEU A 17 1.42 -38.23 27.01
CA LEU A 17 2.86 -38.22 26.95
C LEU A 17 3.47 -38.63 28.29
N ASP A 18 4.57 -39.39 28.26
CA ASP A 18 5.41 -39.58 29.43
C ASP A 18 6.06 -38.27 29.89
N ALA A 19 6.55 -38.24 31.13
CA ALA A 19 7.09 -37.00 31.70
C ALA A 19 8.38 -36.54 31.02
N GLU A 20 9.24 -37.47 30.60
CA GLU A 20 10.50 -37.14 29.95
C GLU A 20 10.29 -36.47 28.60
N THR A 21 9.47 -37.10 27.74
CA THR A 21 9.11 -36.54 26.41
C THR A 21 8.39 -35.19 26.57
N PHE A 22 7.46 -35.03 27.51
CA PHE A 22 6.79 -33.75 27.75
C PHE A 22 7.79 -32.66 28.14
N ASN A 23 8.71 -32.92 29.07
CA ASN A 23 9.70 -31.96 29.51
C ASN A 23 10.67 -31.57 28.37
N GLU A 24 11.05 -32.53 27.54
CA GLU A 24 11.85 -32.24 26.33
C GLU A 24 11.11 -31.35 25.37
N CYS A 25 9.83 -31.59 25.10
CA CYS A 25 9.01 -30.70 24.24
C CYS A 25 8.93 -29.29 24.80
N ILE A 26 8.74 -29.12 26.12
CA ILE A 26 8.73 -27.78 26.74
C ILE A 26 10.10 -27.10 26.61
N LYS A 27 11.18 -27.84 26.87
CA LYS A 27 12.54 -27.32 26.69
C LYS A 27 12.78 -26.87 25.26
N ASN A 28 12.36 -27.63 24.27
CA ASN A 28 12.51 -27.28 22.84
C ASN A 28 11.76 -26.01 22.48
N THR A 29 10.61 -25.70 23.10
CA THR A 29 9.91 -24.42 22.86
C THR A 29 10.75 -23.23 23.33
N VAL A 30 11.43 -23.34 24.45
CA VAL A 30 12.34 -22.31 24.98
C VAL A 30 13.56 -22.18 24.07
N GLU A 31 14.19 -23.29 23.66
CA GLU A 31 15.33 -23.26 22.74
C GLU A 31 14.99 -22.61 21.40
N ILE A 32 13.78 -22.82 20.86
CA ILE A 32 13.32 -22.14 19.65
C ILE A 32 13.19 -20.65 19.90
N ALA A 33 12.58 -20.24 21.01
CA ALA A 33 12.45 -18.82 21.35
C ALA A 33 13.81 -18.14 21.50
N GLU A 34 14.78 -18.82 22.13
CA GLU A 34 16.15 -18.33 22.28
C GLU A 34 16.94 -18.21 20.97
N LYS A 35 16.55 -18.94 19.93
CA LYS A 35 17.12 -18.82 18.58
C LYS A 35 16.53 -17.67 17.79
N CYS A 36 15.40 -17.11 18.22
CA CYS A 36 14.70 -16.02 17.52
C CYS A 36 15.23 -14.66 17.99
N HIS A 37 16.14 -14.08 17.22
CA HIS A 37 16.75 -12.77 17.54
C HIS A 37 16.31 -11.66 16.56
N LEU A 38 15.17 -11.84 15.89
CA LEU A 38 14.65 -10.84 14.96
C LEU A 38 14.17 -9.60 15.71
N ILE A 39 14.78 -8.47 15.41
CA ILE A 39 14.34 -7.15 15.88
C ILE A 39 13.58 -6.49 14.73
N LEU A 40 12.28 -6.28 14.93
CA LEU A 40 11.45 -5.56 13.97
C LEU A 40 11.58 -4.05 14.22
N GLU A 41 12.05 -3.32 13.23
CA GLU A 41 12.06 -1.85 13.24
C GLU A 41 10.65 -1.32 12.96
N LEU A 42 9.86 -1.15 14.00
CA LEU A 42 8.50 -0.62 13.89
C LEU A 42 8.50 0.87 13.55
N GLY A 43 7.49 1.31 12.79
CA GLY A 43 7.30 2.73 12.44
C GLY A 43 8.18 3.23 11.29
N LYS A 44 9.00 2.38 10.67
CA LYS A 44 9.73 2.70 9.44
C LYS A 44 9.05 2.03 8.26
N SER A 45 8.63 2.82 7.28
CA SER A 45 8.08 2.33 6.01
C SER A 45 8.93 2.87 4.87
N PRO A 46 10.09 2.23 4.55
CA PRO A 46 10.95 2.68 3.48
C PRO A 46 10.26 2.46 2.13
N LEU A 47 9.88 3.56 1.49
CA LEU A 47 9.38 3.52 0.11
C LEU A 47 10.57 3.41 -0.86
N PRO A 48 10.42 2.66 -1.97
CA PRO A 48 11.39 2.68 -3.05
C PRO A 48 11.52 4.10 -3.63
N ASN A 49 12.67 4.39 -4.22
CA ASN A 49 12.86 5.66 -4.93
C ASN A 49 12.21 5.57 -6.32
N TYR A 50 11.32 6.52 -6.61
CA TYR A 50 10.84 6.73 -7.97
C TYR A 50 11.83 7.62 -8.74
N PRO A 51 12.27 7.26 -9.96
CA PRO A 51 13.16 8.10 -10.76
C PRO A 51 12.42 9.33 -11.25
N ILE A 52 12.79 10.50 -10.71
CA ILE A 52 12.20 11.79 -11.07
C ILE A 52 12.92 12.36 -12.30
N PRO A 53 12.20 12.85 -13.32
CA PRO A 53 12.81 13.55 -14.45
C PRO A 53 13.59 14.81 -14.03
N GLU A 54 14.62 15.16 -14.80
CA GLU A 54 15.42 16.36 -14.55
C GLU A 54 14.55 17.62 -14.52
N GLY A 55 14.81 18.50 -13.56
CA GLY A 55 14.07 19.74 -13.37
C GLY A 55 12.84 19.63 -12.44
N TYR A 56 12.50 18.44 -11.94
CA TYR A 56 11.40 18.25 -11.01
C TYR A 56 11.88 17.76 -9.63
N SER A 57 11.12 18.13 -8.59
CA SER A 57 11.09 17.38 -7.32
C SER A 57 10.00 16.31 -7.38
N THR A 58 9.97 15.40 -6.41
CA THR A 58 8.93 14.38 -6.28
C THR A 58 7.53 15.01 -6.24
N GLU A 59 7.37 16.06 -5.46
CA GLU A 59 6.11 16.78 -5.26
C GLU A 59 5.69 17.53 -6.52
N SER A 60 6.64 18.24 -7.16
CA SER A 60 6.34 19.01 -8.36
C SER A 60 6.05 18.11 -9.57
N TYR A 61 6.67 16.93 -9.64
CA TYR A 61 6.37 15.96 -10.68
C TYR A 61 5.00 15.32 -10.47
N LEU A 62 4.66 14.96 -9.24
CA LEU A 62 3.31 14.49 -8.90
C LEU A 62 2.26 15.53 -9.30
N GLN A 63 2.46 16.80 -8.90
CA GLN A 63 1.57 17.90 -9.26
C GLN A 63 1.41 18.03 -10.78
N HIS A 64 2.51 17.98 -11.52
CA HIS A 64 2.49 18.04 -12.99
C HIS A 64 1.62 16.93 -13.58
N LEU A 65 1.82 15.68 -13.18
CA LEU A 65 1.05 14.54 -13.69
C LEU A 65 -0.44 14.64 -13.33
N VAL A 66 -0.75 15.10 -12.12
CA VAL A 66 -2.13 15.31 -11.68
C VAL A 66 -2.83 16.35 -12.57
N TYR A 67 -2.22 17.50 -12.81
CA TYR A 67 -2.84 18.53 -13.67
C TYR A 67 -2.97 18.09 -15.13
N GLU A 68 -2.04 17.30 -15.65
CA GLU A 68 -2.19 16.69 -16.99
C GLU A 68 -3.34 15.67 -17.00
N GLY A 69 -3.49 14.87 -15.93
CA GLY A 69 -4.58 13.93 -15.78
C GLY A 69 -5.94 14.60 -15.65
N LEU A 70 -6.03 15.72 -14.90
CA LEU A 70 -7.27 16.50 -14.79
C LEU A 70 -7.78 16.99 -16.12
N LYS A 71 -6.89 17.45 -17.02
CA LYS A 71 -7.27 17.88 -18.37
C LYS A 71 -7.87 16.76 -19.22
N LYS A 72 -7.51 15.49 -18.92
CA LYS A 72 -8.08 14.31 -19.59
C LYS A 72 -9.43 13.89 -19.00
N ARG A 73 -9.58 14.07 -17.67
CA ARG A 73 -10.74 13.59 -16.91
C ARG A 73 -11.89 14.60 -16.90
N TYR A 74 -11.61 15.89 -16.91
CA TYR A 74 -12.61 16.95 -16.81
C TYR A 74 -12.56 17.88 -18.02
N LYS A 75 -13.72 18.28 -18.52
CA LYS A 75 -13.84 19.26 -19.62
C LYS A 75 -13.35 20.63 -19.21
N GLU A 76 -13.52 20.99 -17.94
CA GLU A 76 -13.16 22.25 -17.35
C GLU A 76 -12.67 22.02 -15.91
N ILE A 77 -11.60 22.68 -15.52
CA ILE A 77 -11.09 22.68 -14.15
C ILE A 77 -11.70 23.90 -13.45
N THR A 78 -12.82 23.67 -12.76
CA THR A 78 -13.50 24.71 -11.98
C THR A 78 -12.67 25.16 -10.77
N PRO A 79 -12.90 26.36 -10.20
CA PRO A 79 -12.23 26.81 -8.99
C PRO A 79 -12.37 25.81 -7.81
N ASP A 80 -13.55 25.26 -7.61
CA ASP A 80 -13.82 24.29 -6.54
C ASP A 80 -13.03 22.99 -6.73
N LEU A 81 -12.96 22.50 -7.97
CA LEU A 81 -12.14 21.33 -8.31
C LEU A 81 -10.66 21.60 -8.06
N LYS A 82 -10.18 22.78 -8.45
CA LYS A 82 -8.81 23.18 -8.22
C LYS A 82 -8.49 23.27 -6.75
N GLU A 83 -9.34 23.88 -5.94
CA GLU A 83 -9.20 23.97 -4.49
C GLU A 83 -9.10 22.58 -3.85
N ARG A 84 -9.97 21.65 -4.26
CA ARG A 84 -9.96 20.27 -3.77
C ARG A 84 -8.66 19.55 -4.15
N VAL A 85 -8.16 19.70 -5.36
CA VAL A 85 -6.90 19.09 -5.83
C VAL A 85 -5.71 19.66 -5.07
N ASP A 86 -5.64 21.00 -4.93
CA ASP A 86 -4.55 21.66 -4.20
C ASP A 86 -4.54 21.25 -2.73
N TYR A 87 -5.72 21.10 -2.11
CA TYR A 87 -5.85 20.56 -0.76
C TYR A 87 -5.32 19.13 -0.64
N GLU A 88 -5.75 18.22 -1.52
CA GLU A 88 -5.30 16.82 -1.51
C GLU A 88 -3.78 16.71 -1.74
N LEU A 89 -3.23 17.44 -2.71
CA LEU A 89 -1.79 17.50 -2.95
C LEU A 89 -1.02 18.04 -1.73
N GLY A 90 -1.58 19.06 -1.07
CA GLY A 90 -1.02 19.60 0.18
C GLY A 90 -0.91 18.54 1.27
N VAL A 91 -1.98 17.78 1.50
CA VAL A 91 -2.00 16.70 2.50
C VAL A 91 -1.04 15.57 2.12
N ILE A 92 -1.04 15.13 0.85
CA ILE A 92 -0.15 14.07 0.35
C ILE A 92 1.32 14.45 0.57
N ASN A 93 1.69 15.70 0.24
CA ASN A 93 3.04 16.21 0.39
C ASN A 93 3.43 16.38 1.86
N GLN A 94 2.55 16.93 2.70
CA GLN A 94 2.77 17.07 4.13
C GLN A 94 3.01 15.73 4.83
N MET A 95 2.30 14.69 4.39
CA MET A 95 2.44 13.33 4.93
C MET A 95 3.61 12.55 4.29
N GLY A 96 4.30 13.10 3.28
CA GLY A 96 5.45 12.47 2.61
C GLY A 96 5.10 11.34 1.65
N PHE A 97 3.85 11.29 1.14
CA PHE A 97 3.38 10.18 0.30
C PHE A 97 3.45 10.46 -1.21
N ALA A 98 4.07 11.56 -1.64
CA ALA A 98 4.20 11.86 -3.08
C ALA A 98 4.87 10.74 -3.88
N ALA A 99 5.96 10.16 -3.37
CA ALA A 99 6.64 9.02 -3.99
C ALA A 99 5.73 7.78 -4.08
N TYR A 100 4.91 7.52 -3.06
CA TYR A 100 3.96 6.41 -3.05
C TYR A 100 2.93 6.52 -4.19
N PHE A 101 2.38 7.73 -4.39
CA PHE A 101 1.45 7.98 -5.50
C PHE A 101 2.11 7.82 -6.86
N LEU A 102 3.36 8.27 -7.02
CA LEU A 102 4.12 8.11 -8.27
C LEU A 102 4.41 6.65 -8.59
N ILE A 103 4.81 5.86 -7.60
CA ILE A 103 5.05 4.42 -7.77
C ILE A 103 3.75 3.70 -8.14
N THR A 104 2.65 4.02 -7.46
CA THR A 104 1.34 3.42 -7.74
C THR A 104 0.85 3.79 -9.13
N TRP A 105 0.98 5.07 -9.52
CA TRP A 105 0.68 5.52 -10.87
C TRP A 105 1.51 4.78 -11.93
N ASP A 106 2.79 4.60 -11.69
CA ASP A 106 3.73 4.02 -12.63
C ASP A 106 3.33 2.60 -13.08
N PHE A 107 3.07 1.71 -12.13
CA PHE A 107 2.74 0.34 -12.53
C PHE A 107 1.28 0.21 -13.06
N ILE A 108 0.37 1.08 -12.66
CA ILE A 108 -0.97 1.15 -13.27
C ILE A 108 -0.87 1.69 -14.70
N HIS A 109 -0.06 2.72 -14.91
CA HIS A 109 0.22 3.28 -16.22
C HIS A 109 0.89 2.24 -17.14
N TYR A 110 1.87 1.50 -16.61
CA TYR A 110 2.46 0.37 -17.31
C TYR A 110 1.38 -0.66 -17.73
N ALA A 111 0.53 -1.08 -16.81
CA ALA A 111 -0.51 -2.03 -17.11
C ALA A 111 -1.46 -1.53 -18.21
N LYS A 112 -1.97 -0.29 -18.08
CA LYS A 112 -2.90 0.31 -19.05
C LYS A 112 -2.26 0.47 -20.44
N THR A 113 -0.99 0.88 -20.53
CA THR A 113 -0.27 1.03 -21.80
C THR A 113 0.12 -0.30 -22.46
N HIS A 114 0.17 -1.40 -21.69
CA HIS A 114 0.44 -2.75 -22.19
C HIS A 114 -0.82 -3.60 -22.37
N ASN A 115 -2.00 -2.96 -22.39
CA ASN A 115 -3.30 -3.64 -22.55
C ASN A 115 -3.52 -4.73 -21.48
N ILE A 116 -3.13 -4.45 -20.25
CA ILE A 116 -3.44 -5.25 -19.07
C ILE A 116 -4.66 -4.61 -18.40
N PRO A 117 -5.81 -5.28 -18.33
CA PRO A 117 -6.99 -4.72 -17.68
C PRO A 117 -6.74 -4.46 -16.19
N VAL A 118 -7.11 -3.24 -15.76
CA VAL A 118 -7.03 -2.79 -14.36
C VAL A 118 -8.44 -2.49 -13.88
N GLY A 119 -8.79 -2.90 -12.68
CA GLY A 119 -10.06 -2.60 -12.05
C GLY A 119 -10.24 -1.09 -11.80
N PRO A 120 -11.49 -0.63 -11.62
CA PRO A 120 -11.80 0.81 -11.46
C PRO A 120 -11.30 1.42 -10.14
N GLY A 121 -10.65 0.63 -9.32
CA GLY A 121 -10.28 0.98 -7.95
C GLY A 121 -11.39 0.64 -6.95
N ARG A 122 -10.99 0.44 -5.70
CA ARG A 122 -11.86 0.11 -4.56
C ARG A 122 -11.30 0.69 -3.27
N GLY A 123 -12.03 0.51 -2.18
CA GLY A 123 -11.61 1.00 -0.87
C GLY A 123 -11.64 2.52 -0.76
N SER A 124 -10.84 3.04 0.15
CA SER A 124 -10.81 4.47 0.48
C SER A 124 -10.16 5.35 -0.58
N ALA A 125 -9.25 4.79 -1.39
CA ALA A 125 -8.55 5.53 -2.45
C ALA A 125 -9.49 6.12 -3.49
N ALA A 126 -10.70 5.55 -3.67
CA ALA A 126 -11.74 6.09 -4.54
C ALA A 126 -12.21 7.51 -4.11
N GLY A 127 -11.93 7.94 -2.88
CA GLY A 127 -12.23 9.29 -2.39
C GLY A 127 -11.24 10.37 -2.83
N SER A 128 -10.14 10.03 -3.49
CA SER A 128 -9.10 10.96 -3.92
C SER A 128 -9.25 11.41 -5.36
N VAL A 129 -9.36 12.73 -5.59
CA VAL A 129 -9.30 13.35 -6.92
C VAL A 129 -7.91 13.19 -7.54
N VAL A 130 -6.86 13.23 -6.72
CA VAL A 130 -5.48 12.98 -7.17
C VAL A 130 -5.36 11.57 -7.73
N ALA A 131 -5.87 10.55 -7.05
CA ALA A 131 -5.88 9.17 -7.54
C ALA A 131 -6.70 9.02 -8.83
N TYR A 132 -7.83 9.72 -8.94
CA TYR A 132 -8.66 9.74 -10.14
C TYR A 132 -7.97 10.42 -11.32
N ALA A 133 -7.32 11.56 -11.10
CA ALA A 133 -6.55 12.27 -12.12
C ALA A 133 -5.38 11.43 -12.65
N LEU A 134 -4.69 10.71 -11.78
CA LEU A 134 -3.59 9.79 -12.12
C LEU A 134 -4.07 8.46 -12.75
N GLU A 135 -5.36 8.31 -13.01
CA GLU A 135 -5.93 7.05 -13.53
C GLU A 135 -5.68 5.83 -12.61
N ILE A 136 -5.36 6.06 -11.35
CA ILE A 136 -5.28 5.01 -10.31
C ILE A 136 -6.67 4.46 -10.02
N THR A 137 -7.67 5.36 -9.99
CA THR A 137 -9.08 4.98 -9.88
C THR A 137 -9.86 5.52 -11.08
N ASP A 138 -10.98 4.87 -11.41
CA ASP A 138 -11.87 5.29 -12.50
C ASP A 138 -13.25 5.77 -11.99
N LEU A 139 -13.38 5.96 -10.68
CA LEU A 139 -14.55 6.52 -10.02
C LEU A 139 -14.32 8.00 -9.68
N ASP A 140 -15.12 8.90 -10.24
CA ASP A 140 -15.02 10.35 -9.99
C ASP A 140 -15.51 10.71 -8.58
N PRO A 141 -14.62 11.08 -7.65
CA PRO A 141 -15.00 11.36 -6.27
C PRO A 141 -15.82 12.64 -6.11
N ILE A 142 -15.71 13.60 -7.04
CA ILE A 142 -16.52 14.84 -7.01
C ILE A 142 -17.95 14.52 -7.36
N ARG A 143 -18.17 13.81 -8.45
CA ARG A 143 -19.50 13.38 -8.88
C ARG A 143 -20.22 12.54 -7.82
N HIS A 144 -19.48 11.67 -7.14
CA HIS A 144 -20.04 10.77 -6.13
C HIS A 144 -19.94 11.31 -4.70
N LYS A 145 -19.49 12.56 -4.52
CA LYS A 145 -19.37 13.24 -3.22
C LYS A 145 -18.59 12.43 -2.18
N LEU A 146 -17.51 11.79 -2.62
CA LEU A 146 -16.64 11.00 -1.75
C LEU A 146 -15.68 11.89 -0.97
N LEU A 147 -15.39 11.49 0.27
CA LEU A 147 -14.54 12.25 1.19
C LEU A 147 -13.11 11.74 1.11
N PHE A 148 -12.16 12.65 0.87
CA PHE A 148 -10.73 12.37 0.85
C PHE A 148 -10.20 11.98 2.23
N GLU A 149 -10.75 12.56 3.28
CA GLU A 149 -10.35 12.35 4.68
C GLU A 149 -10.58 10.90 5.17
N ARG A 150 -11.40 10.12 4.43
CA ARG A 150 -11.53 8.68 4.66
C ARG A 150 -10.35 7.88 4.11
N PHE A 151 -9.61 8.44 3.17
CA PHE A 151 -8.42 7.85 2.57
C PHE A 151 -7.14 8.34 3.27
N LEU A 152 -6.95 9.66 3.33
CA LEU A 152 -5.83 10.28 4.03
C LEU A 152 -6.34 11.34 5.00
N ASN A 153 -5.90 11.23 6.26
CA ASN A 153 -6.22 12.19 7.30
C ASN A 153 -4.92 12.58 8.02
N PRO A 154 -4.52 13.88 8.02
CA PRO A 154 -3.33 14.36 8.71
C PRO A 154 -3.33 14.08 10.22
N GLU A 155 -4.51 13.95 10.83
CA GLU A 155 -4.66 13.63 12.25
C GLU A 155 -4.37 12.14 12.57
N ARG A 156 -4.40 11.28 11.55
CA ARG A 156 -4.08 9.86 11.66
C ARG A 156 -2.91 9.53 10.76
N PHE A 157 -1.73 9.46 11.34
CA PHE A 157 -0.51 9.11 10.60
C PHE A 157 -0.50 7.60 10.27
N THR A 158 -1.31 7.20 9.29
CA THR A 158 -1.30 5.83 8.75
C THR A 158 -0.87 5.89 7.29
N MET A 159 -0.05 4.92 6.88
CA MET A 159 0.32 4.78 5.47
C MET A 159 -0.95 4.51 4.64
N PRO A 160 -1.13 5.19 3.49
CA PRO A 160 -2.26 4.92 2.61
C PRO A 160 -2.19 3.50 2.06
N ASP A 161 -3.35 2.89 1.91
CA ASP A 161 -3.52 1.58 1.29
C ASP A 161 -4.35 1.75 0.01
N ILE A 162 -3.74 1.46 -1.14
CA ILE A 162 -4.40 1.52 -2.45
C ILE A 162 -4.54 0.10 -2.97
N ASP A 163 -5.77 -0.40 -2.93
CA ASP A 163 -6.13 -1.70 -3.47
C ASP A 163 -6.29 -1.65 -4.99
N ILE A 164 -5.56 -2.48 -5.71
CA ILE A 164 -5.56 -2.51 -7.16
C ILE A 164 -5.81 -3.94 -7.65
N ASP A 165 -6.80 -4.08 -8.53
CA ASP A 165 -7.16 -5.36 -9.12
C ASP A 165 -6.62 -5.43 -10.56
N PHE A 166 -5.78 -6.40 -10.86
CA PHE A 166 -5.28 -6.69 -12.20
C PHE A 166 -5.92 -7.96 -12.76
N CYS A 167 -6.03 -8.03 -14.09
CA CYS A 167 -6.44 -9.23 -14.78
C CYS A 167 -5.53 -10.41 -14.37
N ILE A 168 -6.14 -11.52 -13.92
CA ILE A 168 -5.43 -12.68 -13.40
C ILE A 168 -4.44 -13.27 -14.40
N GLU A 169 -4.78 -13.24 -15.70
CA GLU A 169 -3.94 -13.81 -16.77
C GLU A 169 -2.65 -13.02 -17.01
N LYS A 170 -2.63 -11.72 -16.66
CA LYS A 170 -1.51 -10.83 -16.96
C LYS A 170 -0.90 -10.18 -15.72
N ARG A 171 -1.40 -10.49 -14.52
CA ARG A 171 -0.90 -9.90 -13.27
C ARG A 171 0.60 -10.11 -13.07
N GLU A 172 1.11 -11.29 -13.44
CA GLU A 172 2.53 -11.61 -13.34
C GLU A 172 3.40 -10.64 -14.13
N GLN A 173 2.96 -10.16 -15.29
CA GLN A 173 3.71 -9.17 -16.08
C GLN A 173 3.87 -7.83 -15.33
N VAL A 174 2.87 -7.43 -14.53
CA VAL A 174 2.96 -6.23 -13.69
C VAL A 174 3.91 -6.47 -12.52
N ILE A 175 3.85 -7.64 -11.88
CA ILE A 175 4.75 -8.02 -10.80
C ILE A 175 6.19 -8.02 -11.30
N ASP A 176 6.46 -8.64 -12.44
CA ASP A 176 7.78 -8.66 -13.09
C ASP A 176 8.28 -7.25 -13.39
N TYR A 177 7.42 -6.37 -13.92
CA TYR A 177 7.78 -4.99 -14.18
C TYR A 177 8.18 -4.26 -12.92
N VAL A 178 7.39 -4.36 -11.84
CA VAL A 178 7.66 -3.72 -10.55
C VAL A 178 8.95 -4.27 -9.93
N THR A 179 9.11 -5.58 -9.94
CA THR A 179 10.29 -6.26 -9.41
C THR A 179 11.57 -5.83 -10.14
N ASN A 180 11.52 -5.79 -11.48
CA ASN A 180 12.67 -5.37 -12.30
C ASN A 180 13.00 -3.88 -12.12
N LYS A 181 11.99 -3.02 -11.92
CA LYS A 181 12.17 -1.57 -11.82
C LYS A 181 12.60 -1.13 -10.43
N TYR A 182 12.03 -1.71 -9.38
CA TYR A 182 12.21 -1.24 -8.00
C TYR A 182 13.08 -2.16 -7.14
N GLY A 183 13.34 -3.39 -7.59
CA GLY A 183 14.15 -4.39 -6.91
C GLY A 183 13.33 -5.53 -6.29
N GLU A 184 13.90 -6.73 -6.26
CA GLU A 184 13.30 -7.93 -5.67
C GLU A 184 13.04 -7.78 -4.15
N ASP A 185 13.84 -6.98 -3.47
CA ASP A 185 13.73 -6.69 -2.04
C ASP A 185 12.58 -5.72 -1.69
N LYS A 186 11.90 -5.16 -2.69
CA LYS A 186 10.78 -4.23 -2.55
C LYS A 186 9.42 -4.86 -2.90
N VAL A 187 9.42 -6.09 -3.40
CA VAL A 187 8.21 -6.80 -3.83
C VAL A 187 8.10 -8.11 -3.07
N CYS A 188 6.95 -8.35 -2.44
CA CYS A 188 6.69 -9.61 -1.77
C CYS A 188 5.24 -10.05 -2.00
N GLN A 189 5.04 -11.35 -1.99
CA GLN A 189 3.70 -11.95 -1.96
C GLN A 189 3.33 -12.27 -0.52
N ILE A 190 2.11 -11.98 -0.16
CA ILE A 190 1.53 -12.43 1.11
C ILE A 190 0.95 -13.82 0.86
N ILE A 191 1.45 -14.80 1.59
CA ILE A 191 1.06 -16.21 1.49
C ILE A 191 -0.19 -16.47 2.32
#